data_b84ab6fb5ddb4e539cd52291065728c1
#
_entry.id   b84ab6fb5ddb4e539cd52291065728c1
#
_cell.length_a   1.000
_cell.length_b   1.000
_cell.length_c   1.000
_cell.angle_alpha   90.00
_cell.angle_beta   90.00
_cell.angle_gamma   90.00
#
_symmetry.space_group_name_H-M   'P 1'
#
loop_
_entity.id
_entity.type
_entity.pdbx_description
1 polymer ?
#
loop_
_entity_poly.entity_id
_entity_poly.type
_entity_poly.pdbx_seq_one_letter_code
_entity_poly.pdbx_strand_id
1 'polypeptide(L)'
;MFEKLTSAHEIDPTVAWNMQFQELKVGLDVDDGEVQTLNIGPKDITISSGLDDDCDLIFSSKQEAWDKFSLQDPPIGYQALSAMGEMSNIEISGSNKLEFFRHIMMLEKVFAQLRPKKTEIDPLVDEPFFEEPNGRYLNINIWGQRQRIYLEEAGSGQPLLCLHTAGADSRQYRGLMNDKDVIKNHRVITFDLPAHGKSSPPAGYEKEQYVL
;
A
#
# COMPACT_ATOMS: atom_id res chain seq x y z
N MET A 1 -5.12 19.15 -14.92
CA MET A 1 -5.21 18.20 -13.79
C MET A 1 -3.83 17.86 -13.23
N PHE A 2 -2.89 17.50 -14.07
CA PHE A 2 -1.59 16.94 -13.67
C PHE A 2 -0.58 17.95 -13.11
N GLU A 3 -0.82 19.24 -13.20
CA GLU A 3 0.08 20.28 -12.61
C GLU A 3 0.35 20.08 -11.12
N LYS A 4 -0.57 19.45 -10.39
CA LYS A 4 -0.38 19.12 -8.98
C LYS A 4 0.80 18.16 -8.73
N LEU A 5 1.18 17.38 -9.74
CA LEU A 5 2.27 16.40 -9.61
C LEU A 5 3.63 17.06 -9.43
N THR A 6 3.81 18.30 -9.89
CA THR A 6 5.07 19.04 -9.77
C THR A 6 5.48 19.32 -8.33
N SER A 7 4.52 19.30 -7.39
CA SER A 7 4.78 19.53 -5.97
C SER A 7 5.13 18.25 -5.18
N ALA A 8 5.16 17.07 -5.82
CA ALA A 8 5.37 15.80 -5.12
C ALA A 8 6.70 15.71 -4.37
N HIS A 9 7.76 16.35 -4.88
CA HIS A 9 9.05 16.44 -4.19
C HIS A 9 9.00 17.18 -2.86
N GLU A 10 8.18 18.24 -2.79
CA GLU A 10 8.03 19.04 -1.58
C GLU A 10 7.19 18.33 -0.51
N ILE A 11 6.28 17.46 -0.97
CA ILE A 11 5.33 16.77 -0.10
C ILE A 11 5.90 15.45 0.43
N ASP A 12 6.63 14.70 -0.41
CA ASP A 12 7.22 13.42 -0.03
C ASP A 12 8.70 13.36 -0.42
N PRO A 13 9.62 13.54 0.54
CA PRO A 13 11.07 13.50 0.30
C PRO A 13 11.56 12.17 -0.29
N THR A 14 10.79 11.09 -0.16
CA THR A 14 11.19 9.80 -0.73
C THR A 14 11.11 9.77 -2.25
N VAL A 15 10.34 10.68 -2.86
CA VAL A 15 10.33 10.86 -4.32
C VAL A 15 11.71 11.36 -4.77
N ALA A 16 12.22 12.44 -4.16
CA ALA A 16 13.55 12.97 -4.45
C ALA A 16 14.65 11.92 -4.17
N TRP A 17 14.53 11.16 -3.08
CA TRP A 17 15.47 10.09 -2.75
C TRP A 17 15.49 9.01 -3.83
N ASN A 18 14.35 8.53 -4.31
CA ASN A 18 14.28 7.49 -5.34
C ASN A 18 14.87 7.96 -6.69
N MET A 19 14.76 9.25 -6.98
CA MET A 19 15.21 9.84 -8.25
C MET A 19 16.61 10.48 -8.19
N GLN A 20 17.37 10.33 -7.08
CA GLN A 20 18.64 11.03 -6.88
C GLN A 20 19.74 10.74 -7.93
N PHE A 21 19.63 9.62 -8.66
CA PHE A 21 20.63 9.19 -9.65
C PHE A 21 20.07 9.00 -11.06
N GLN A 22 18.82 9.31 -11.30
CA GLN A 22 18.14 9.03 -12.58
C GLN A 22 17.01 10.01 -12.84
N GLU A 23 16.56 10.01 -14.06
CA GLU A 23 15.36 10.72 -14.51
C GLU A 23 14.39 9.71 -15.09
N LEU A 24 13.09 9.98 -14.99
CA LEU A 24 12.05 9.15 -15.56
C LEU A 24 11.07 10.03 -16.33
N LYS A 25 10.88 9.73 -17.61
CA LYS A 25 9.89 10.40 -18.47
C LYS A 25 8.63 9.58 -18.58
N VAL A 26 7.51 10.17 -18.17
CA VAL A 26 6.20 9.54 -18.21
C VAL A 26 5.28 10.34 -19.11
N GLY A 27 4.92 9.76 -20.25
CA GLY A 27 3.88 10.30 -21.13
C GLY A 27 2.50 10.06 -20.51
N LEU A 28 1.66 11.08 -20.56
CA LEU A 28 0.27 11.06 -20.15
C LEU A 28 -0.57 11.28 -21.40
N ASP A 29 -1.06 10.20 -21.99
CA ASP A 29 -1.87 10.19 -23.20
C ASP A 29 -3.33 9.97 -22.80
N VAL A 30 -4.07 11.06 -22.67
CA VAL A 30 -5.43 11.05 -22.16
C VAL A 30 -6.41 11.33 -23.28
N ASP A 31 -7.23 10.33 -23.64
CA ASP A 31 -8.33 10.50 -24.59
C ASP A 31 -9.31 11.58 -24.10
N ASP A 32 -9.68 12.50 -24.98
CA ASP A 32 -10.53 13.66 -24.67
C ASP A 32 -9.92 14.62 -23.63
N GLY A 33 -8.61 14.51 -23.35
CA GLY A 33 -7.86 15.33 -22.40
C GLY A 33 -6.61 15.97 -22.99
N GLU A 34 -5.73 16.40 -22.11
CA GLU A 34 -4.44 16.96 -22.49
C GLU A 34 -3.39 15.85 -22.60
N VAL A 35 -2.64 15.85 -23.70
CA VAL A 35 -1.44 15.01 -23.84
C VAL A 35 -0.25 15.76 -23.27
N GLN A 36 0.45 15.15 -22.33
CA GLN A 36 1.53 15.80 -21.58
C GLN A 36 2.68 14.82 -21.34
N THR A 37 3.88 15.36 -21.12
CA THR A 37 5.04 14.59 -20.63
C THR A 37 5.41 15.09 -19.24
N LEU A 38 5.47 14.18 -18.28
CA LEU A 38 5.95 14.37 -16.93
C LEU A 38 7.40 13.93 -16.84
N ASN A 39 8.31 14.86 -16.52
CA ASN A 39 9.71 14.56 -16.26
C ASN A 39 9.95 14.55 -14.77
N ILE A 40 10.30 13.40 -14.22
CA ILE A 40 10.57 13.19 -12.79
C ILE A 40 12.09 13.09 -12.64
N GLY A 41 12.71 14.16 -12.15
CA GLY A 41 14.15 14.24 -11.96
C GLY A 41 14.56 14.23 -10.48
N PRO A 42 15.87 14.32 -10.20
CA PRO A 42 16.40 14.30 -8.84
C PRO A 42 16.09 15.57 -8.04
N LYS A 43 15.78 16.67 -8.71
CA LYS A 43 15.57 17.98 -8.07
C LYS A 43 14.14 18.49 -8.16
N ASP A 44 13.46 18.16 -9.23
CA ASP A 44 12.15 18.68 -9.55
C ASP A 44 11.34 17.70 -10.39
N ILE A 45 10.06 17.99 -10.49
CA ILE A 45 9.14 17.35 -11.41
C ILE A 45 8.57 18.45 -12.30
N THR A 46 8.72 18.28 -13.60
CA THR A 46 8.24 19.23 -14.60
C THR A 46 7.22 18.59 -15.54
N ILE A 47 6.31 19.39 -16.06
CA ILE A 47 5.31 18.97 -17.07
C ILE A 47 5.49 19.82 -18.32
N SER A 48 5.51 19.16 -19.48
CA SER A 48 5.49 19.78 -20.80
C SER A 48 4.25 19.34 -21.58
N SER A 49 3.82 20.18 -22.50
CA SER A 49 2.72 19.84 -23.42
C SER A 49 3.20 18.92 -24.53
N GLY A 50 2.40 17.92 -24.87
CA GLY A 50 2.72 16.92 -25.89
C GLY A 50 3.39 15.67 -25.30
N LEU A 51 3.54 14.65 -26.16
CA LEU A 51 4.21 13.41 -25.83
C LEU A 51 5.61 13.43 -26.43
N ASP A 52 6.63 13.28 -25.59
CA ASP A 52 8.01 13.17 -26.05
C ASP A 52 8.24 11.79 -26.68
N ASP A 53 9.03 11.72 -27.75
CA ASP A 53 9.32 10.47 -28.47
C ASP A 53 10.15 9.47 -27.60
N ASP A 54 10.82 9.95 -26.57
CA ASP A 54 11.73 9.18 -25.70
C ASP A 54 11.13 8.88 -24.31
N CYS A 55 9.80 8.87 -24.19
CA CYS A 55 9.16 8.47 -22.93
C CYS A 55 9.54 7.03 -22.51
N ASP A 56 9.96 6.89 -21.26
CA ASP A 56 10.23 5.59 -20.63
C ASP A 56 8.94 4.81 -20.45
N LEU A 57 7.91 5.50 -19.97
CA LEU A 57 6.56 5.00 -19.75
C LEU A 57 5.53 5.89 -20.42
N ILE A 58 4.46 5.30 -20.90
CA ILE A 58 3.28 6.03 -21.41
C ILE A 58 2.05 5.44 -20.74
N PHE A 59 1.26 6.31 -20.11
CA PHE A 59 -0.01 5.98 -19.49
C PHE A 59 -1.14 6.48 -20.40
N SER A 60 -1.78 5.55 -21.12
CA SER A 60 -2.89 5.87 -22.03
C SER A 60 -4.22 5.49 -21.39
N SER A 61 -5.15 6.43 -21.32
CA SER A 61 -6.46 6.21 -20.71
C SER A 61 -7.46 7.30 -21.10
N LYS A 62 -8.72 7.08 -20.73
CA LYS A 62 -9.74 8.14 -20.79
C LYS A 62 -9.62 9.08 -19.60
N GLN A 63 -10.04 10.34 -19.78
CA GLN A 63 -10.11 11.33 -18.70
C GLN A 63 -10.89 10.80 -17.49
N GLU A 64 -12.01 10.10 -17.74
CA GLU A 64 -12.83 9.51 -16.67
C GLU A 64 -12.06 8.59 -15.72
N ALA A 65 -11.02 7.89 -16.22
CA ALA A 65 -10.19 7.01 -15.37
C ALA A 65 -9.40 7.83 -14.35
N TRP A 66 -8.82 8.95 -14.77
CA TRP A 66 -8.11 9.85 -13.89
C TRP A 66 -9.03 10.61 -12.93
N ASP A 67 -10.23 10.95 -13.37
CA ASP A 67 -11.24 11.56 -12.50
C ASP A 67 -11.60 10.61 -11.33
N LYS A 68 -11.82 9.33 -11.63
CA LYS A 68 -12.08 8.29 -10.61
C LYS A 68 -10.86 8.04 -9.70
N PHE A 69 -9.67 7.99 -10.28
CA PHE A 69 -8.43 7.85 -9.51
C PHE A 69 -8.23 9.00 -8.51
N SER A 70 -8.62 10.22 -8.91
CA SER A 70 -8.42 11.45 -8.13
C SER A 70 -9.46 11.68 -7.03
N LEU A 71 -10.44 10.79 -6.87
CA LEU A 71 -11.39 10.87 -5.75
C LEU A 71 -10.69 10.63 -4.41
N GLN A 72 -11.24 11.18 -3.34
CA GLN A 72 -10.76 10.91 -1.98
C GLN A 72 -10.86 9.41 -1.65
N ASP A 73 -11.96 8.79 -2.01
CA ASP A 73 -12.23 7.36 -1.88
C ASP A 73 -12.47 6.76 -3.28
N PRO A 74 -11.39 6.38 -4.02
CA PRO A 74 -11.52 5.85 -5.35
C PRO A 74 -12.26 4.51 -5.37
N PRO A 75 -13.09 4.24 -6.39
CA PRO A 75 -13.72 2.93 -6.52
C PRO A 75 -12.69 1.82 -6.79
N ILE A 76 -13.13 0.57 -6.64
CA ILE A 76 -12.29 -0.61 -6.92
C ILE A 76 -11.70 -0.51 -8.33
N GLY A 77 -10.40 -0.77 -8.45
CA GLY A 77 -9.64 -0.66 -9.71
C GLY A 77 -9.06 0.71 -9.99
N TYR A 78 -9.34 1.72 -9.15
CA TYR A 78 -8.79 3.09 -9.28
C TYR A 78 -8.03 3.55 -8.04
N GLN A 79 -7.87 2.70 -7.05
CA GLN A 79 -7.23 3.02 -5.77
C GLN A 79 -5.70 3.15 -5.88
N ALA A 80 -5.09 2.61 -6.94
CA ALA A 80 -3.66 2.62 -7.19
C ALA A 80 -3.37 2.56 -8.69
N LEU A 81 -2.21 3.03 -9.16
CA LEU A 81 -1.79 2.91 -10.57
C LEU A 81 -1.68 1.43 -10.98
N SER A 82 -1.12 0.61 -10.09
CA SER A 82 -1.04 -0.84 -10.29
C SER A 82 -2.41 -1.48 -10.49
N ALA A 83 -3.38 -1.11 -9.67
CA ALA A 83 -4.76 -1.60 -9.82
C ALA A 83 -5.42 -1.12 -11.12
N MET A 84 -5.16 0.13 -11.52
CA MET A 84 -5.63 0.63 -12.82
C MET A 84 -5.05 -0.17 -13.99
N GLY A 85 -3.76 -0.50 -13.94
CA GLY A 85 -3.10 -1.32 -14.97
C GLY A 85 -3.63 -2.75 -15.01
N GLU A 86 -3.77 -3.42 -13.88
CA GLU A 86 -4.29 -4.79 -13.78
C GLU A 86 -5.74 -4.91 -14.29
N MET A 87 -6.57 -3.91 -14.01
CA MET A 87 -7.97 -3.90 -14.42
C MET A 87 -8.20 -3.23 -15.80
N SER A 88 -7.12 -2.95 -16.54
CA SER A 88 -7.17 -2.32 -17.88
C SER A 88 -7.90 -0.96 -17.90
N ASN A 89 -7.91 -0.24 -16.78
CA ASN A 89 -8.41 1.14 -16.71
C ASN A 89 -7.38 2.15 -17.22
N ILE A 90 -6.14 1.73 -17.35
CA ILE A 90 -5.01 2.44 -17.95
C ILE A 90 -4.16 1.43 -18.72
N GLU A 91 -3.73 1.79 -19.92
CA GLU A 91 -2.73 1.05 -20.66
C GLU A 91 -1.34 1.60 -20.32
N ILE A 92 -0.41 0.71 -19.95
CA ILE A 92 0.97 1.06 -19.63
C ILE A 92 1.85 0.56 -20.78
N SER A 93 2.48 1.50 -21.49
CA SER A 93 3.39 1.26 -22.61
C SER A 93 4.68 2.08 -22.43
N GLY A 94 5.47 2.22 -23.47
CA GLY A 94 6.71 2.99 -23.47
C GLY A 94 7.93 2.17 -23.84
N SER A 95 9.11 2.79 -23.85
CA SER A 95 10.37 2.17 -24.25
C SER A 95 10.82 1.06 -23.30
N ASN A 96 10.50 1.17 -22.02
CA ASN A 96 10.89 0.20 -20.99
C ASN A 96 9.81 -0.01 -19.92
N LYS A 97 8.89 -0.93 -20.15
CA LYS A 97 7.82 -1.26 -19.18
C LYS A 97 8.33 -1.73 -17.82
N LEU A 98 9.58 -2.21 -17.71
CA LEU A 98 10.14 -2.62 -16.42
C LEU A 98 10.34 -1.43 -15.49
N GLU A 99 10.50 -0.21 -16.02
CA GLU A 99 10.59 1.00 -15.20
C GLU A 99 9.32 1.25 -14.38
N PHE A 100 8.15 0.83 -14.85
CA PHE A 100 6.93 0.89 -14.05
C PHE A 100 7.07 0.10 -12.75
N PHE A 101 7.48 -1.17 -12.84
CA PHE A 101 7.62 -2.03 -11.67
C PHE A 101 8.78 -1.60 -10.76
N ARG A 102 9.87 -1.12 -11.36
CA ARG A 102 11.03 -0.60 -10.62
C ARG A 102 10.68 0.64 -9.79
N HIS A 103 9.82 1.50 -10.31
CA HIS A 103 9.46 2.78 -9.72
C HIS A 103 8.04 2.86 -9.18
N ILE A 104 7.30 1.74 -9.11
CA ILE A 104 5.89 1.73 -8.76
C ILE A 104 5.59 2.48 -7.46
N MET A 105 6.37 2.26 -6.41
CA MET A 105 6.16 2.91 -5.11
C MET A 105 6.36 4.43 -5.17
N MET A 106 7.29 4.89 -5.99
CA MET A 106 7.53 6.31 -6.21
C MET A 106 6.41 6.91 -7.08
N LEU A 107 6.04 6.24 -8.18
CA LEU A 107 4.94 6.68 -9.05
C LEU A 107 3.63 6.78 -8.29
N GLU A 108 3.30 5.80 -7.44
CA GLU A 108 2.09 5.86 -6.58
C GLU A 108 2.09 7.11 -5.69
N LYS A 109 3.24 7.50 -5.13
CA LYS A 109 3.35 8.71 -4.30
C LYS A 109 3.21 9.99 -5.12
N VAL A 110 3.81 10.04 -6.31
CA VAL A 110 3.68 11.17 -7.22
C VAL A 110 2.21 11.34 -7.60
N PHE A 111 1.58 10.30 -8.12
CA PHE A 111 0.20 10.37 -8.60
C PHE A 111 -0.84 10.51 -7.48
N ALA A 112 -0.53 10.09 -6.24
CA ALA A 112 -1.38 10.35 -5.09
C ALA A 112 -1.64 11.85 -4.85
N GLN A 113 -0.78 12.75 -5.37
CA GLN A 113 -0.99 14.20 -5.28
C GLN A 113 -2.21 14.69 -6.08
N LEU A 114 -2.75 13.88 -6.99
CA LEU A 114 -4.00 14.20 -7.69
C LEU A 114 -5.20 14.16 -6.74
N ARG A 115 -5.11 13.42 -5.66
CA ARG A 115 -6.18 13.27 -4.67
C ARG A 115 -6.26 14.47 -3.72
N PRO A 116 -7.46 14.79 -3.21
CA PRO A 116 -7.57 15.74 -2.12
C PRO A 116 -6.77 15.23 -0.91
N LYS A 117 -6.04 16.12 -0.26
CA LYS A 117 -5.40 15.77 1.01
C LYS A 117 -6.49 15.41 2.01
N LYS A 118 -6.35 14.26 2.65
CA LYS A 118 -7.22 13.88 3.76
C LYS A 118 -6.98 14.89 4.88
N THR A 119 -7.95 15.79 5.08
CA THR A 119 -7.85 16.88 6.09
C THR A 119 -8.16 16.41 7.50
N GLU A 120 -8.66 15.19 7.65
CA GLU A 120 -8.83 14.57 8.95
C GLU A 120 -7.55 13.81 9.32
N ILE A 121 -6.64 14.53 9.94
CA ILE A 121 -5.81 13.92 10.98
C ILE A 121 -6.82 13.58 12.06
N ASP A 122 -7.01 12.29 12.39
CA ASP A 122 -7.69 11.91 13.63
C ASP A 122 -7.18 12.83 14.72
N PRO A 123 -8.06 13.58 15.41
CA PRO A 123 -7.61 14.48 16.43
C PRO A 123 -6.72 13.67 17.36
N LEU A 124 -5.51 14.15 17.61
CA LEU A 124 -4.62 13.55 18.59
C LEU A 124 -5.46 13.33 19.84
N VAL A 125 -5.58 12.09 20.26
CA VAL A 125 -6.34 11.75 21.44
C VAL A 125 -5.56 12.33 22.61
N ASP A 126 -6.06 13.43 23.18
CA ASP A 126 -5.39 14.18 24.24
C ASP A 126 -5.27 13.37 25.54
N GLU A 127 -6.09 12.32 25.67
CA GLU A 127 -6.07 11.43 26.83
C GLU A 127 -5.62 10.02 26.47
N PRO A 128 -4.77 9.39 27.30
CA PRO A 128 -4.35 8.00 27.08
C PRO A 128 -5.56 7.06 27.09
N PHE A 129 -5.62 6.15 26.14
CA PHE A 129 -6.66 5.11 26.07
C PHE A 129 -6.03 3.74 25.83
N PHE A 130 -6.76 2.68 26.21
CA PHE A 130 -6.39 1.33 25.88
C PHE A 130 -7.03 0.92 24.55
N GLU A 131 -6.23 0.31 23.68
CA GLU A 131 -6.77 -0.33 22.48
C GLU A 131 -7.62 -1.55 22.85
N GLU A 132 -8.58 -1.90 21.99
CA GLU A 132 -9.49 -3.04 22.21
C GLU A 132 -8.81 -4.42 22.19
N PRO A 133 -7.74 -4.66 21.40
CA PRO A 133 -7.12 -5.99 21.32
C PRO A 133 -6.50 -6.44 22.64
N ASN A 134 -6.87 -7.65 23.05
CA ASN A 134 -6.30 -8.31 24.23
C ASN A 134 -5.43 -9.49 23.79
N GLY A 135 -4.13 -9.43 24.14
CA GLY A 135 -3.14 -10.41 23.72
C GLY A 135 -2.78 -11.41 24.81
N ARG A 136 -2.65 -12.67 24.45
CA ARG A 136 -2.25 -13.76 25.34
C ARG A 136 -1.53 -14.89 24.63
N TYR A 137 -0.94 -15.80 25.41
CA TYR A 137 -0.26 -16.97 24.88
C TYR A 137 -1.10 -18.23 25.12
N LEU A 138 -1.23 -19.04 24.07
CA LEU A 138 -1.81 -20.37 24.09
C LEU A 138 -0.67 -21.40 23.96
N ASN A 139 -0.59 -22.36 24.89
CA ASN A 139 0.28 -23.50 24.76
C ASN A 139 -0.53 -24.70 24.23
N ILE A 140 -0.20 -25.15 23.04
CA ILE A 140 -0.88 -26.27 22.36
C ILE A 140 0.12 -27.34 21.96
N ASN A 141 -0.35 -28.55 21.76
CA ASN A 141 0.44 -29.64 21.18
C ASN A 141 0.08 -29.77 19.70
N ILE A 142 1.06 -29.56 18.83
CA ILE A 142 0.92 -29.73 17.38
C ILE A 142 1.89 -30.85 16.97
N TRP A 143 1.37 -31.97 16.48
CA TRP A 143 2.13 -33.15 16.07
C TRP A 143 3.12 -33.65 17.14
N GLY A 144 2.68 -33.69 18.40
CA GLY A 144 3.52 -34.17 19.51
C GLY A 144 4.51 -33.14 20.06
N GLN A 145 4.55 -31.95 19.51
CA GLN A 145 5.44 -30.87 19.94
C GLN A 145 4.65 -29.74 20.61
N ARG A 146 5.14 -29.30 21.77
CA ARG A 146 4.55 -28.15 22.47
C ARG A 146 4.92 -26.87 21.73
N GLN A 147 3.88 -26.12 21.33
CA GLN A 147 4.00 -24.80 20.69
C GLN A 147 3.41 -23.73 21.63
N ARG A 148 4.10 -22.60 21.75
CA ARG A 148 3.62 -21.43 22.47
C ARG A 148 3.23 -20.37 21.43
N ILE A 149 1.93 -20.24 21.20
CA ILE A 149 1.33 -19.38 20.17
C ILE A 149 0.84 -18.11 20.83
N TYR A 150 1.24 -16.96 20.30
CA TYR A 150 0.67 -15.68 20.68
C TYR A 150 -0.60 -15.44 19.86
N LEU A 151 -1.66 -15.00 20.53
CA LEU A 151 -2.91 -14.63 19.89
C LEU A 151 -3.43 -13.31 20.48
N GLU A 152 -4.18 -12.58 19.68
CA GLU A 152 -4.92 -11.39 20.07
C GLU A 152 -6.38 -11.59 19.74
N GLU A 153 -7.26 -11.01 20.56
CA GLU A 153 -8.70 -11.01 20.30
C GLU A 153 -9.33 -9.68 20.72
N ALA A 154 -10.36 -9.27 20.00
CA ALA A 154 -11.16 -8.09 20.30
C ALA A 154 -12.62 -8.33 19.94
N GLY A 155 -13.51 -7.67 20.68
CA GLY A 155 -14.93 -7.75 20.42
C GLY A 155 -15.60 -9.03 20.95
N SER A 156 -16.89 -9.18 20.59
CA SER A 156 -17.74 -10.31 20.98
C SER A 156 -18.70 -10.65 19.84
N GLY A 157 -19.26 -11.86 19.87
CA GLY A 157 -20.18 -12.30 18.83
C GLY A 157 -19.60 -13.42 17.96
N GLN A 158 -19.94 -13.43 16.67
CA GLN A 158 -19.51 -14.50 15.78
C GLN A 158 -17.97 -14.49 15.62
N PRO A 159 -17.29 -15.62 15.84
CA PRO A 159 -15.85 -15.68 15.67
C PRO A 159 -15.43 -15.38 14.23
N LEU A 160 -14.45 -14.46 14.08
CA LEU A 160 -13.77 -14.13 12.83
C LEU A 160 -12.29 -14.42 13.02
N LEU A 161 -11.84 -15.54 12.45
CA LEU A 161 -10.43 -15.94 12.52
C LEU A 161 -9.66 -15.32 11.36
N CYS A 162 -8.62 -14.55 11.68
CA CYS A 162 -7.77 -13.86 10.71
C CYS A 162 -6.36 -14.48 10.70
N LEU A 163 -5.87 -14.83 9.53
CA LEU A 163 -4.55 -15.40 9.31
C LEU A 163 -3.65 -14.38 8.61
N HIS A 164 -2.52 -14.04 9.20
CA HIS A 164 -1.57 -13.12 8.60
C HIS A 164 -0.85 -13.72 7.39
N THR A 165 -0.36 -12.85 6.50
CA THR A 165 0.42 -13.24 5.32
C THR A 165 1.85 -13.63 5.70
N ALA A 166 2.57 -14.30 4.79
CA ALA A 166 3.98 -14.61 4.95
C ALA A 166 4.79 -13.33 5.26
N GLY A 167 5.67 -13.41 6.25
CA GLY A 167 6.51 -12.28 6.68
C GLY A 167 5.79 -11.22 7.54
N ALA A 168 4.51 -11.41 7.85
CA ALA A 168 3.73 -10.56 8.74
C ALA A 168 3.47 -11.23 10.11
N ASP A 169 2.64 -10.62 10.93
CA ASP A 169 2.15 -11.15 12.22
C ASP A 169 0.74 -10.61 12.52
N SER A 170 0.22 -10.90 13.70
CA SER A 170 -1.13 -10.48 14.14
C SER A 170 -1.40 -8.99 14.01
N ARG A 171 -0.38 -8.13 14.04
CA ARG A 171 -0.52 -6.68 13.89
C ARG A 171 -1.14 -6.26 12.55
N GLN A 172 -1.10 -7.14 11.53
CA GLN A 172 -1.75 -6.91 10.25
C GLN A 172 -3.25 -6.57 10.39
N TYR A 173 -3.89 -7.08 11.43
CA TYR A 173 -5.33 -6.92 11.66
C TYR A 173 -5.68 -5.90 12.75
N ARG A 174 -4.71 -5.09 13.20
CA ARG A 174 -4.89 -4.13 14.30
C ARG A 174 -6.01 -3.12 13.99
N GLY A 175 -6.08 -2.63 12.77
CA GLY A 175 -7.14 -1.73 12.33
C GLY A 175 -8.54 -2.36 12.47
N LEU A 176 -8.68 -3.62 12.01
CA LEU A 176 -9.94 -4.36 12.10
C LEU A 176 -10.37 -4.62 13.57
N MET A 177 -9.41 -4.89 14.44
CA MET A 177 -9.65 -5.18 15.87
C MET A 177 -10.01 -3.92 16.67
N ASN A 178 -9.70 -2.72 16.17
CA ASN A 178 -10.10 -1.44 16.77
C ASN A 178 -11.33 -0.82 16.09
N ASP A 179 -11.85 -1.44 15.04
CA ASP A 179 -13.06 -0.98 14.37
C ASP A 179 -14.31 -1.33 15.19
N LYS A 180 -14.97 -0.32 15.73
CA LYS A 180 -16.13 -0.47 16.64
C LYS A 180 -17.33 -1.16 16.01
N ASP A 181 -17.52 -1.01 14.70
CA ASP A 181 -18.63 -1.65 13.99
C ASP A 181 -18.37 -3.15 13.78
N VAL A 182 -17.10 -3.51 13.54
CA VAL A 182 -16.69 -4.91 13.43
C VAL A 182 -16.76 -5.63 14.77
N ILE A 183 -16.10 -5.10 15.81
CA ILE A 183 -16.02 -5.77 17.11
C ILE A 183 -17.33 -5.81 17.88
N LYS A 184 -18.31 -4.99 17.50
CA LYS A 184 -19.68 -5.04 18.05
C LYS A 184 -20.40 -6.34 17.70
N ASN A 185 -20.12 -6.90 16.51
CA ASN A 185 -20.83 -8.06 15.96
C ASN A 185 -19.94 -9.30 15.85
N HIS A 186 -18.64 -9.13 15.91
CA HIS A 186 -17.66 -10.19 15.72
C HIS A 186 -16.66 -10.23 16.87
N ARG A 187 -16.27 -11.44 17.23
CA ARG A 187 -15.06 -11.68 18.01
C ARG A 187 -13.92 -11.93 17.03
N VAL A 188 -13.16 -10.90 16.75
CA VAL A 188 -11.97 -10.98 15.86
C VAL A 188 -10.86 -11.68 16.63
N ILE A 189 -10.31 -12.74 16.02
CA ILE A 189 -9.24 -13.55 16.59
C ILE A 189 -8.12 -13.60 15.55
N THR A 190 -6.91 -13.22 15.95
CA THR A 190 -5.71 -13.38 15.14
C THR A 190 -4.61 -14.01 15.96
N PHE A 191 -3.67 -14.68 15.33
CA PHE A 191 -2.54 -15.29 16.02
C PHE A 191 -1.30 -15.25 15.16
N ASP A 192 -0.15 -15.23 15.81
CA ASP A 192 1.13 -15.34 15.14
C ASP A 192 1.41 -16.80 14.85
N LEU A 193 1.64 -17.14 13.58
CA LEU A 193 2.09 -18.49 13.21
C LEU A 193 3.41 -18.85 13.89
N PRO A 194 3.75 -20.13 14.06
CA PRO A 194 5.04 -20.53 14.60
C PRO A 194 6.20 -19.82 13.88
N ALA A 195 7.20 -19.38 14.63
CA ALA A 195 8.34 -18.58 14.14
C ALA A 195 8.00 -17.17 13.59
N HIS A 196 6.78 -16.67 13.79
CA HIS A 196 6.38 -15.31 13.44
C HIS A 196 6.04 -14.50 14.70
N GLY A 197 6.23 -13.18 14.62
CA GLY A 197 5.86 -12.23 15.67
C GLY A 197 6.35 -12.64 17.06
N LYS A 198 5.40 -12.88 17.98
CA LYS A 198 5.66 -13.26 19.36
C LYS A 198 5.51 -14.77 19.64
N SER A 199 5.14 -15.57 18.63
CA SER A 199 5.05 -17.01 18.76
C SER A 199 6.43 -17.68 18.77
N SER A 200 6.56 -18.76 19.55
CA SER A 200 7.82 -19.51 19.61
C SER A 200 8.08 -20.24 18.28
N PRO A 201 9.33 -20.40 17.87
CA PRO A 201 9.65 -21.30 16.78
C PRO A 201 9.27 -22.73 17.14
N PRO A 202 8.96 -23.60 16.15
CA PRO A 202 8.75 -25.02 16.39
C PRO A 202 9.98 -25.67 17.04
N ALA A 203 9.76 -26.69 17.84
CA ALA A 203 10.88 -27.47 18.37
C ALA A 203 11.66 -28.12 17.20
N GLY A 204 12.98 -28.04 17.25
CA GLY A 204 13.83 -28.50 16.14
C GLY A 204 14.00 -27.49 14.99
N TYR A 205 13.55 -26.26 15.17
CA TYR A 205 13.82 -25.15 14.27
C TYR A 205 15.29 -24.72 14.43
N GLU A 206 16.17 -25.35 13.66
CA GLU A 206 17.58 -24.97 13.62
C GLU A 206 17.83 -24.06 12.41
N LYS A 207 18.62 -23.00 12.59
CA LYS A 207 18.93 -22.01 11.55
C LYS A 207 19.47 -22.63 10.25
N GLU A 208 20.15 -23.76 10.35
CA GLU A 208 20.78 -24.45 9.22
C GLU A 208 19.78 -25.07 8.22
N GLN A 209 18.53 -25.28 8.65
CA GLN A 209 17.48 -25.86 7.78
C GLN A 209 16.76 -24.84 6.91
N TYR A 210 17.01 -23.54 7.11
CA TYR A 210 16.31 -22.44 6.43
C TYR A 210 17.24 -21.52 5.63
N VAL A 211 18.47 -21.91 5.41
CA VAL A 211 19.37 -21.24 4.45
C VAL A 211 19.08 -21.83 3.08
N LEU A 212 18.19 -21.15 2.33
CA LEU A 212 17.98 -21.34 0.90
C LEU A 212 18.85 -20.36 0.14
#